data_c7834da628f4755447ec4b30051d5a73
#
_entry.id   c7834da628f4755447ec4b30051d5a73
#
_cell.length_a   1.000
_cell.length_b   1.000
_cell.length_c   1.000
_cell.angle_alpha   90.00
_cell.angle_beta   90.00
_cell.angle_gamma   90.00
#
_symmetry.space_group_name_H-M   'P 1'
#
loop_
_entity.id
_entity.type
_entity.pdbx_description
1 polymer ?
#
loop_
_entity_poly.entity_id
_entity_poly.type
_entity_poly.pdbx_seq_one_letter_code
_entity_poly.pdbx_strand_id
1 'polypeptide(L)'
;MSTDLDRIDLLPVITGVQGPYCNGCDNRQAGIRMIPPDGKGYSGVMIVGDSGWEWEIREGRNFAGPSGQFLDKHIFRRLGVTRDAFTVVNTTWCKAPRLNFYDYAGPEATAIIEHCRPYLDELIEKVKPKVIIPMGNVALRRICNVSGIQAHQCYVVDTPYGIPAVPTYHPSFVMQDNLRYTPIVLFAFRKALAITKEI
;
A
#
# COMPACT_ATOMS: atom_id res chain seq x y z
N MET A 1 -29.44 7.04 -0.03
CA MET A 1 -28.82 6.67 -1.30
C MET A 1 -27.57 5.88 -0.95
N SER A 2 -27.69 4.55 -1.02
CA SER A 2 -26.60 3.61 -0.75
C SER A 2 -25.58 3.77 -1.85
N THR A 3 -24.39 4.25 -1.52
CA THR A 3 -23.24 4.18 -2.41
C THR A 3 -22.68 2.79 -2.25
N ASP A 4 -23.18 1.85 -3.04
CA ASP A 4 -22.63 0.53 -3.26
C ASP A 4 -21.23 0.64 -3.91
N LEU A 5 -20.25 1.09 -3.10
CA LEU A 5 -18.86 0.70 -3.24
C LEU A 5 -18.63 -0.63 -2.51
N ASP A 6 -19.68 -1.46 -2.48
CA ASP A 6 -19.58 -2.82 -2.01
C ASP A 6 -18.73 -3.60 -2.99
N ARG A 7 -17.47 -3.77 -2.58
CA ARG A 7 -16.38 -4.46 -3.27
C ARG A 7 -16.06 -3.85 -4.63
N ILE A 8 -14.91 -3.23 -4.69
CA ILE A 8 -14.23 -2.98 -5.96
C ILE A 8 -14.30 -4.27 -6.75
N ASP A 9 -15.14 -4.30 -7.81
CA ASP A 9 -15.29 -5.44 -8.73
C ASP A 9 -14.01 -5.65 -9.56
N LEU A 10 -12.88 -5.66 -8.86
CA LEU A 10 -11.63 -6.25 -9.35
C LEU A 10 -11.68 -7.77 -9.24
N LEU A 11 -12.74 -8.30 -8.59
CA LEU A 11 -12.82 -9.68 -8.16
C LEU A 11 -13.15 -10.73 -9.23
N PRO A 12 -13.75 -10.46 -10.39
CA PRO A 12 -13.80 -11.51 -11.42
C PRO A 12 -12.42 -11.95 -11.90
N VAL A 13 -11.43 -11.06 -11.72
CA VAL A 13 -10.03 -11.29 -12.14
C VAL A 13 -9.19 -11.91 -11.02
N ILE A 14 -9.63 -11.82 -9.76
CA ILE A 14 -8.85 -12.20 -8.57
C ILE A 14 -9.49 -13.37 -7.80
N THR A 15 -10.49 -14.04 -8.30
CA THR A 15 -11.09 -15.23 -7.66
C THR A 15 -10.20 -16.48 -7.72
N GLY A 16 -9.00 -16.33 -8.24
CA GLY A 16 -7.97 -17.37 -8.26
C GLY A 16 -6.77 -17.04 -7.39
N VAL A 17 -5.89 -18.00 -7.27
CA VAL A 17 -4.59 -17.85 -6.60
C VAL A 17 -3.73 -16.80 -7.30
N GLN A 18 -4.11 -16.37 -8.52
CA GLN A 18 -3.30 -15.52 -9.41
C GLN A 18 -4.18 -14.79 -10.44
N GLY A 19 -3.75 -13.60 -10.86
CA GLY A 19 -4.45 -12.79 -11.85
C GLY A 19 -3.79 -12.78 -13.24
N PRO A 20 -4.37 -12.05 -14.23
CA PRO A 20 -3.95 -12.07 -15.63
C PRO A 20 -2.51 -11.63 -15.87
N TYR A 21 -2.01 -10.68 -15.08
CA TYR A 21 -0.64 -10.16 -15.22
C TYR A 21 0.42 -11.03 -14.54
N CYS A 22 0.06 -12.15 -13.91
CA CYS A 22 1.03 -13.04 -13.27
C CYS A 22 1.73 -14.00 -14.24
N ASN A 23 1.41 -14.00 -15.54
CA ASN A 23 2.08 -14.84 -16.52
C ASN A 23 3.56 -14.49 -16.62
N GLY A 24 4.45 -15.50 -16.47
CA GLY A 24 5.90 -15.30 -16.47
C GLY A 24 6.48 -14.77 -15.15
N CYS A 25 5.68 -14.56 -14.13
CA CYS A 25 6.17 -14.14 -12.80
C CYS A 25 6.66 -15.34 -11.98
N ASP A 26 7.84 -15.24 -11.36
CA ASP A 26 8.43 -16.30 -10.54
C ASP A 26 7.56 -16.62 -9.33
N ASN A 27 6.90 -15.63 -8.74
CA ASN A 27 5.96 -15.84 -7.63
C ASN A 27 4.77 -16.72 -8.03
N ARG A 28 4.29 -16.58 -9.27
CA ARG A 28 3.26 -17.47 -9.81
C ARG A 28 3.74 -18.89 -9.91
N GLN A 29 4.95 -19.07 -10.45
CA GLN A 29 5.55 -20.41 -10.60
C GLN A 29 5.77 -21.07 -9.24
N ALA A 30 6.08 -20.29 -8.20
CA ALA A 30 6.20 -20.75 -6.82
C ALA A 30 4.85 -20.97 -6.11
N GLY A 31 3.71 -20.76 -6.77
CA GLY A 31 2.37 -20.96 -6.19
C GLY A 31 1.98 -19.95 -5.11
N ILE A 32 2.63 -18.79 -5.07
CA ILE A 32 2.37 -17.76 -4.05
C ILE A 32 1.04 -17.08 -4.33
N ARG A 33 0.17 -17.04 -3.32
CA ARG A 33 -1.17 -16.47 -3.40
C ARG A 33 -1.13 -14.95 -3.44
N MET A 34 -2.00 -14.36 -4.27
CA MET A 34 -2.25 -12.92 -4.27
C MET A 34 -3.03 -12.47 -3.03
N ILE A 35 -2.76 -11.23 -2.63
CA ILE A 35 -3.45 -10.54 -1.55
C ILE A 35 -4.18 -9.35 -2.17
N PRO A 36 -5.52 -9.38 -2.24
CA PRO A 36 -6.30 -8.33 -2.88
C PRO A 36 -6.25 -7.02 -2.09
N PRO A 37 -6.64 -5.87 -2.70
CA PRO A 37 -6.88 -4.63 -1.96
C PRO A 37 -7.86 -4.82 -0.82
N ASP A 38 -7.70 -4.03 0.24
CA ASP A 38 -8.47 -4.08 1.48
C ASP A 38 -9.02 -2.68 1.85
N GLY A 39 -10.02 -2.63 2.75
CA GLY A 39 -10.69 -1.40 3.15
C GLY A 39 -11.71 -0.90 2.12
N LYS A 40 -12.47 0.13 2.49
CA LYS A 40 -13.59 0.66 1.66
C LYS A 40 -13.31 2.03 1.04
N GLY A 41 -12.23 2.69 1.44
CA GLY A 41 -11.77 3.94 0.83
C GLY A 41 -12.64 5.18 1.12
N TYR A 42 -13.47 5.19 2.16
CA TYR A 42 -14.41 6.29 2.41
C TYR A 42 -13.78 7.67 2.52
N SER A 43 -12.53 7.76 2.96
CA SER A 43 -11.81 9.03 3.07
C SER A 43 -11.25 9.54 1.75
N GLY A 44 -11.23 8.73 0.70
CA GLY A 44 -10.51 9.04 -0.54
C GLY A 44 -8.99 8.89 -0.42
N VAL A 45 -8.47 8.33 0.66
CA VAL A 45 -7.03 8.08 0.84
C VAL A 45 -6.70 6.64 0.53
N MET A 46 -5.69 6.43 -0.33
CA MET A 46 -5.11 5.11 -0.61
C MET A 46 -3.77 4.96 0.11
N ILE A 47 -3.60 3.86 0.83
CA ILE A 47 -2.35 3.47 1.48
C ILE A 47 -1.66 2.44 0.61
N VAL A 48 -0.39 2.68 0.26
CA VAL A 48 0.43 1.75 -0.52
C VAL A 48 1.65 1.34 0.29
N GLY A 49 1.74 0.05 0.60
CA GLY A 49 2.91 -0.56 1.25
C GLY A 49 3.86 -1.24 0.27
N ASP A 50 4.77 -2.04 0.80
CA ASP A 50 5.81 -2.72 0.02
C ASP A 50 5.30 -4.05 -0.56
N SER A 51 5.11 -5.06 0.28
CA SER A 51 4.65 -6.41 -0.12
C SER A 51 3.95 -7.12 1.05
N GLY A 52 3.21 -8.19 0.73
CA GLY A 52 2.67 -9.08 1.76
C GLY A 52 3.72 -10.02 2.35
N TRP A 53 3.42 -10.55 3.53
CA TRP A 53 4.18 -11.56 4.25
C TRP A 53 3.28 -12.73 4.65
N GLU A 54 3.78 -13.67 5.46
CA GLU A 54 3.05 -14.88 5.89
C GLU A 54 1.69 -14.56 6.52
N TRP A 55 1.61 -13.49 7.32
CA TRP A 55 0.36 -13.07 7.96
C TRP A 55 -0.68 -12.64 6.94
N GLU A 56 -0.25 -11.84 5.96
CA GLU A 56 -1.12 -11.34 4.90
C GLU A 56 -1.61 -12.49 4.00
N ILE A 57 -0.75 -13.46 3.67
CA ILE A 57 -1.13 -14.65 2.90
C ILE A 57 -2.14 -15.50 3.67
N ARG A 58 -1.90 -15.70 4.97
CA ARG A 58 -2.78 -16.50 5.82
C ARG A 58 -4.15 -15.88 6.01
N GLU A 59 -4.19 -14.57 6.26
CA GLU A 59 -5.42 -13.83 6.51
C GLU A 59 -6.12 -13.35 5.22
N GLY A 60 -5.42 -13.37 4.07
CA GLY A 60 -5.95 -12.92 2.78
C GLY A 60 -6.21 -11.41 2.70
N ARG A 61 -5.52 -10.59 3.51
CA ARG A 61 -5.67 -9.13 3.53
C ARG A 61 -4.34 -8.43 3.77
N ASN A 62 -4.20 -7.21 3.24
CA ASN A 62 -3.01 -6.39 3.41
C ASN A 62 -2.85 -5.94 4.87
N PHE A 63 -1.61 -5.77 5.33
CA PHE A 63 -1.31 -5.32 6.69
C PHE A 63 -2.06 -6.12 7.76
N ALA A 64 -2.07 -7.45 7.66
CA ALA A 64 -2.67 -8.35 8.65
C ALA A 64 -1.75 -8.59 9.85
N GLY A 65 -0.45 -8.49 9.64
CA GLY A 65 0.58 -8.74 10.63
C GLY A 65 0.88 -7.55 11.56
N PRO A 66 2.08 -7.54 12.19
CA PRO A 66 2.49 -6.51 13.15
C PRO A 66 2.42 -5.08 12.58
N SER A 67 2.76 -4.88 11.30
CA SER A 67 2.66 -3.57 10.63
C SER A 67 1.22 -3.04 10.61
N GLY A 68 0.26 -3.91 10.37
CA GLY A 68 -1.16 -3.55 10.42
C GLY A 68 -1.65 -3.25 11.82
N GLN A 69 -1.24 -4.07 12.80
CA GLN A 69 -1.55 -3.82 14.22
C GLN A 69 -0.99 -2.46 14.69
N PHE A 70 0.20 -2.09 14.21
CA PHE A 70 0.75 -0.75 14.46
C PHE A 70 -0.16 0.33 13.88
N LEU A 71 -0.60 0.22 12.62
CA LEU A 71 -1.51 1.18 12.00
C LEU A 71 -2.83 1.29 12.77
N ASP A 72 -3.45 0.16 13.10
CA ASP A 72 -4.72 0.13 13.82
C ASP A 72 -4.59 0.79 15.20
N LYS A 73 -3.56 0.43 15.98
CA LYS A 73 -3.38 0.87 17.37
C LYS A 73 -2.84 2.30 17.49
N HIS A 74 -1.85 2.65 16.66
CA HIS A 74 -1.09 3.89 16.86
C HIS A 74 -1.48 5.00 15.88
N ILE A 75 -2.15 4.67 14.76
CA ILE A 75 -2.54 5.63 13.74
C ILE A 75 -4.06 5.75 13.66
N PHE A 76 -4.77 4.71 13.23
CA PHE A 76 -6.21 4.80 12.95
C PHE A 76 -7.01 5.14 14.21
N ARG A 77 -6.73 4.48 15.33
CA ARG A 77 -7.39 4.78 16.60
C ARG A 77 -7.17 6.24 17.05
N ARG A 78 -5.95 6.79 16.87
CA ARG A 78 -5.65 8.18 17.22
C ARG A 78 -6.27 9.22 16.29
N LEU A 79 -6.63 8.80 15.08
CA LEU A 79 -7.35 9.61 14.10
C LEU A 79 -8.87 9.51 14.25
N GLY A 80 -9.37 8.60 15.09
CA GLY A 80 -10.80 8.32 15.25
C GLY A 80 -11.42 7.66 14.00
N VAL A 81 -10.63 6.92 13.22
CA VAL A 81 -11.06 6.22 12.01
C VAL A 81 -10.80 4.72 12.10
N THR A 82 -11.44 3.96 11.24
CA THR A 82 -11.17 2.54 11.04
C THR A 82 -10.41 2.32 9.74
N ARG A 83 -9.94 1.10 9.52
CA ARG A 83 -9.32 0.67 8.26
C ARG A 83 -10.19 0.95 7.04
N ASP A 84 -11.51 0.82 7.18
CA ASP A 84 -12.49 1.07 6.11
C ASP A 84 -12.44 2.50 5.56
N ALA A 85 -11.88 3.45 6.31
CA ALA A 85 -11.65 4.79 5.78
C ALA A 85 -10.68 4.80 4.58
N PHE A 86 -9.80 3.82 4.47
CA PHE A 86 -8.72 3.78 3.50
C PHE A 86 -8.93 2.67 2.45
N THR A 87 -8.40 2.86 1.25
CA THR A 87 -8.05 1.74 0.36
C THR A 87 -6.65 1.30 0.70
N VAL A 88 -6.44 0.04 1.02
CA VAL A 88 -5.16 -0.49 1.51
C VAL A 88 -4.63 -1.55 0.56
N VAL A 89 -3.43 -1.34 0.05
CA VAL A 89 -2.79 -2.21 -0.93
C VAL A 89 -1.27 -2.21 -0.74
N ASN A 90 -0.58 -3.16 -1.33
CA ASN A 90 0.87 -3.17 -1.44
C ASN A 90 1.32 -2.94 -2.89
N THR A 91 2.57 -2.53 -3.05
CA THR A 91 3.24 -2.39 -4.36
C THR A 91 3.27 -3.72 -5.11
N THR A 92 3.55 -4.83 -4.40
CA THR A 92 3.37 -6.18 -4.94
C THR A 92 2.20 -6.86 -4.24
N TRP A 93 1.32 -7.51 -5.01
CA TRP A 93 0.09 -8.12 -4.50
C TRP A 93 0.28 -9.56 -3.99
N CYS A 94 1.51 -9.95 -3.76
CA CYS A 94 1.88 -11.23 -3.17
C CYS A 94 3.14 -11.08 -2.33
N LYS A 95 3.50 -12.13 -1.58
CA LYS A 95 4.79 -12.18 -0.91
C LYS A 95 5.88 -12.45 -1.95
N ALA A 96 6.89 -11.61 -1.98
CA ALA A 96 8.07 -11.87 -2.78
C ALA A 96 8.91 -13.01 -2.15
N PRO A 97 9.27 -14.09 -2.89
CA PRO A 97 9.76 -15.33 -2.30
C PRO A 97 11.07 -15.23 -1.53
N ARG A 98 11.90 -14.24 -1.81
CA ARG A 98 13.27 -14.14 -1.26
C ARG A 98 13.73 -12.72 -0.93
N LEU A 99 12.81 -11.76 -0.93
CA LEU A 99 13.20 -10.38 -0.69
C LEU A 99 13.28 -10.13 0.81
N ASN A 100 14.50 -10.12 1.33
CA ASN A 100 14.78 -9.43 2.58
C ASN A 100 14.46 -7.95 2.39
N PHE A 101 14.05 -7.29 3.45
CA PHE A 101 13.63 -5.89 3.49
C PHE A 101 14.63 -4.92 2.84
N TYR A 102 15.91 -5.31 2.76
CA TYR A 102 17.00 -4.55 2.17
C TYR A 102 17.22 -4.82 0.67
N ASP A 103 16.65 -5.89 0.12
CA ASP A 103 16.93 -6.36 -1.25
C ASP A 103 15.95 -5.83 -2.30
N TYR A 104 15.00 -4.98 -1.91
CA TYR A 104 14.06 -4.34 -2.85
C TYR A 104 14.73 -3.40 -3.87
N ALA A 105 16.04 -3.23 -3.79
CA ALA A 105 16.84 -2.49 -4.77
C ALA A 105 17.46 -3.39 -5.86
N GLY A 106 17.41 -4.72 -5.69
CA GLY A 106 17.99 -5.67 -6.65
C GLY A 106 17.18 -5.86 -7.93
N PRO A 107 17.79 -6.45 -8.98
CA PRO A 107 17.10 -6.69 -10.25
C PRO A 107 15.87 -7.59 -10.10
N GLU A 108 15.92 -8.63 -9.25
CA GLU A 108 14.80 -9.54 -9.01
C GLU A 108 13.60 -8.83 -8.39
N ALA A 109 13.85 -7.98 -7.39
CA ALA A 109 12.80 -7.17 -6.76
C ALA A 109 12.18 -6.21 -7.76
N THR A 110 13.00 -5.56 -8.56
CA THR A 110 12.54 -4.64 -9.60
C THR A 110 11.66 -5.38 -10.61
N ALA A 111 12.06 -6.57 -11.06
CA ALA A 111 11.28 -7.38 -12.01
C ALA A 111 9.90 -7.76 -11.44
N ILE A 112 9.82 -8.15 -10.17
CA ILE A 112 8.54 -8.49 -9.51
C ILE A 112 7.65 -7.24 -9.38
N ILE A 113 8.22 -6.11 -8.99
CA ILE A 113 7.49 -4.83 -8.89
C ILE A 113 6.92 -4.43 -10.24
N GLU A 114 7.73 -4.49 -11.30
CA GLU A 114 7.27 -4.17 -12.66
C GLU A 114 6.20 -5.15 -13.15
N HIS A 115 6.30 -6.42 -12.81
CA HIS A 115 5.25 -7.42 -13.11
C HIS A 115 3.91 -7.10 -12.42
N CYS A 116 3.97 -6.62 -11.18
CA CYS A 116 2.78 -6.19 -10.43
C CYS A 116 2.30 -4.78 -10.78
N ARG A 117 3.07 -4.00 -11.54
CA ARG A 117 2.74 -2.61 -11.91
C ARG A 117 1.32 -2.46 -12.45
N PRO A 118 0.85 -3.25 -13.45
CA PRO A 118 -0.47 -3.07 -14.03
C PRO A 118 -1.62 -3.18 -13.01
N TYR A 119 -1.51 -4.08 -12.03
CA TYR A 119 -2.55 -4.23 -11.00
C TYR A 119 -2.75 -2.95 -10.17
N LEU A 120 -1.64 -2.31 -9.76
CA LEU A 120 -1.71 -1.10 -8.96
C LEU A 120 -2.16 0.10 -9.82
N ASP A 121 -1.73 0.17 -11.07
CA ASP A 121 -2.15 1.23 -12.01
C ASP A 121 -3.66 1.17 -12.27
N GLU A 122 -4.20 -0.02 -12.59
CA GLU A 122 -5.64 -0.23 -12.78
C GLU A 122 -6.44 0.04 -11.51
N LEU A 123 -5.89 -0.32 -10.34
CA LEU A 123 -6.55 -0.01 -9.07
C LEU A 123 -6.64 1.50 -8.84
N ILE A 124 -5.55 2.23 -9.07
CA ILE A 124 -5.51 3.70 -8.93
C ILE A 124 -6.51 4.36 -9.89
N GLU A 125 -6.53 3.92 -11.15
CA GLU A 125 -7.45 4.42 -12.17
C GLU A 125 -8.92 4.16 -11.80
N LYS A 126 -9.22 2.98 -11.26
CA LYS A 126 -10.57 2.58 -10.88
C LYS A 126 -11.05 3.27 -9.60
N VAL A 127 -10.21 3.29 -8.56
CA VAL A 127 -10.54 3.87 -7.25
C VAL A 127 -10.52 5.39 -7.29
N LYS A 128 -9.65 5.99 -8.10
CA LYS A 128 -9.43 7.45 -8.21
C LYS A 128 -9.25 8.09 -6.83
N PRO A 129 -8.27 7.64 -6.04
CA PRO A 129 -8.06 8.21 -4.72
C PRO A 129 -7.74 9.70 -4.84
N LYS A 130 -8.15 10.49 -3.85
CA LYS A 130 -7.83 11.91 -3.78
C LYS A 130 -6.38 12.15 -3.32
N VAL A 131 -5.84 11.23 -2.51
CA VAL A 131 -4.47 11.28 -1.99
C VAL A 131 -3.93 9.87 -1.84
N ILE A 132 -2.64 9.69 -2.11
CA ILE A 132 -1.94 8.42 -1.88
C ILE A 132 -0.94 8.60 -0.74
N ILE A 133 -0.86 7.61 0.16
CA ILE A 133 0.17 7.53 1.21
C ILE A 133 1.11 6.36 0.86
N PRO A 134 2.23 6.60 0.15
CA PRO A 134 3.26 5.58 0.00
C PRO A 134 4.04 5.42 1.30
N MET A 135 4.13 4.18 1.80
CA MET A 135 4.83 3.84 3.03
C MET A 135 6.13 3.09 2.73
N GLY A 136 7.26 3.76 2.98
CA GLY A 136 8.60 3.23 2.73
C GLY A 136 9.14 3.56 1.33
N ASN A 137 10.39 3.17 1.09
CA ASN A 137 11.11 3.53 -0.15
C ASN A 137 10.56 2.81 -1.38
N VAL A 138 10.09 1.58 -1.23
CA VAL A 138 9.55 0.79 -2.36
C VAL A 138 8.29 1.45 -2.89
N ALA A 139 7.33 1.72 -2.00
CA ALA A 139 6.09 2.39 -2.35
C ALA A 139 6.34 3.83 -2.86
N LEU A 140 7.26 4.57 -2.23
CA LEU A 140 7.64 5.91 -2.68
C LEU A 140 8.14 5.90 -4.13
N ARG A 141 9.09 5.02 -4.46
CA ARG A 141 9.64 4.90 -5.81
C ARG A 141 8.56 4.47 -6.80
N ARG A 142 7.69 3.52 -6.41
CA ARG A 142 6.63 3.02 -7.28
C ARG A 142 5.57 4.07 -7.59
N ILE A 143 5.18 4.90 -6.62
CA ILE A 143 4.10 5.87 -6.75
C ILE A 143 4.60 7.23 -7.27
N CYS A 144 5.76 7.69 -6.80
CA CYS A 144 6.24 9.06 -7.06
C CYS A 144 7.45 9.11 -8.01
N ASN A 145 8.03 7.97 -8.40
CA ASN A 145 9.27 7.89 -9.20
C ASN A 145 10.49 8.58 -8.54
N VAL A 146 10.45 8.76 -7.21
CA VAL A 146 11.56 9.32 -6.43
C VAL A 146 12.02 8.34 -5.34
N SER A 147 13.19 8.57 -4.78
CA SER A 147 13.79 7.75 -3.72
C SER A 147 14.20 8.60 -2.53
N GLY A 148 14.43 7.97 -1.38
CA GLY A 148 14.87 8.65 -0.17
C GLY A 148 13.70 9.12 0.69
N ILE A 149 13.01 8.17 1.34
CA ILE A 149 11.83 8.45 2.17
C ILE A 149 12.10 9.52 3.24
N GLN A 150 13.32 9.61 3.77
CA GLN A 150 13.70 10.60 4.78
C GLN A 150 13.56 12.04 4.28
N ALA A 151 13.85 12.28 2.99
CA ALA A 151 13.77 13.60 2.38
C ALA A 151 12.34 13.98 1.95
N HIS A 152 11.48 13.00 1.75
CA HIS A 152 10.13 13.20 1.18
C HIS A 152 9.00 13.01 2.19
N GLN A 153 9.27 12.43 3.36
CA GLN A 153 8.25 12.16 4.35
C GLN A 153 7.48 13.41 4.76
N CYS A 154 6.16 13.29 4.83
CA CYS A 154 5.24 14.36 5.19
C CYS A 154 5.19 15.56 4.22
N TYR A 155 5.97 15.58 3.15
CA TYR A 155 5.77 16.57 2.08
C TYR A 155 4.66 16.10 1.13
N VAL A 156 4.07 17.05 0.40
CA VAL A 156 3.22 16.70 -0.75
C VAL A 156 4.15 16.49 -1.94
N VAL A 157 4.05 15.33 -2.55
CA VAL A 157 4.86 14.93 -3.70
C VAL A 157 3.93 14.65 -4.87
N ASP A 158 4.25 15.18 -6.04
CA ASP A 158 3.51 14.91 -7.26
C ASP A 158 3.70 13.46 -7.71
N THR A 159 2.67 12.91 -8.34
CA THR A 159 2.72 11.57 -8.92
C THR A 159 2.41 11.59 -10.42
N PRO A 160 2.87 10.60 -11.18
CA PRO A 160 2.49 10.45 -12.59
C PRO A 160 0.99 10.31 -12.83
N TYR A 161 0.22 10.03 -11.78
CA TYR A 161 -1.24 9.88 -11.85
C TYR A 161 -2.00 11.21 -11.72
N GLY A 162 -1.31 12.34 -11.50
CA GLY A 162 -1.95 13.62 -11.19
C GLY A 162 -2.62 13.66 -9.82
N ILE A 163 -2.34 12.69 -8.97
CA ILE A 163 -2.88 12.55 -7.60
C ILE A 163 -1.76 12.90 -6.62
N PRO A 164 -1.96 13.82 -5.66
CA PRO A 164 -0.93 14.15 -4.69
C PRO A 164 -0.61 12.97 -3.78
N ALA A 165 0.65 12.79 -3.42
CA ALA A 165 1.09 11.81 -2.46
C ALA A 165 1.67 12.46 -1.19
N VAL A 166 1.47 11.81 -0.03
CA VAL A 166 2.08 12.19 1.25
C VAL A 166 2.87 11.00 1.78
N PRO A 167 4.15 10.88 1.41
CA PRO A 167 4.99 9.76 1.82
C PRO A 167 5.23 9.71 3.32
N THR A 168 5.42 8.49 3.86
CA THR A 168 5.81 8.29 5.26
C THR A 168 6.62 7.01 5.43
N TYR A 169 7.19 6.83 6.63
CA TYR A 169 7.89 5.61 6.98
C TYR A 169 6.98 4.38 6.94
N HIS A 170 7.55 3.25 6.53
CA HIS A 170 6.88 1.96 6.66
C HIS A 170 6.75 1.57 8.14
N PRO A 171 5.61 1.00 8.59
CA PRO A 171 5.41 0.62 9.99
C PRO A 171 6.50 -0.29 10.56
N SER A 172 7.04 -1.23 9.77
CA SER A 172 8.10 -2.12 10.22
C SER A 172 9.37 -1.37 10.63
N PHE A 173 9.75 -0.31 9.90
CA PHE A 173 10.86 0.55 10.26
C PHE A 173 10.60 1.28 11.59
N VAL A 174 9.39 1.82 11.77
CA VAL A 174 9.02 2.53 12.99
C VAL A 174 9.06 1.60 14.21
N MET A 175 8.62 0.35 14.05
CA MET A 175 8.65 -0.65 15.12
C MET A 175 10.06 -1.08 15.53
N GLN A 176 11.01 -1.09 14.60
CA GLN A 176 12.42 -1.42 14.88
C GLN A 176 13.11 -0.35 15.73
N ASP A 177 12.65 0.91 15.67
CA ASP A 177 13.21 2.04 16.43
C ASP A 177 12.26 2.47 17.57
N ASN A 178 11.79 1.51 18.36
CA ASN A 178 10.98 1.74 19.56
C ASN A 178 9.84 2.75 19.37
N LEU A 179 9.20 2.75 18.21
CA LEU A 179 8.08 3.62 17.86
C LEU A 179 8.39 5.13 17.82
N ARG A 180 9.67 5.50 17.81
CA ARG A 180 10.13 6.89 17.82
C ARG A 180 9.52 7.75 16.72
N TYR A 181 9.34 7.17 15.53
CA TYR A 181 8.82 7.89 14.36
C TYR A 181 7.29 7.83 14.22
N THR A 182 6.57 7.29 15.21
CA THR A 182 5.09 7.27 15.21
C THR A 182 4.46 8.65 14.98
N PRO A 183 4.94 9.77 15.59
CA PRO A 183 4.39 11.10 15.34
C PRO A 183 4.48 11.52 13.88
N ILE A 184 5.55 11.14 13.17
CA ILE A 184 5.75 11.46 11.77
C ILE A 184 4.71 10.71 10.91
N VAL A 185 4.51 9.43 11.14
CA VAL A 185 3.48 8.65 10.44
C VAL A 185 2.10 9.24 10.70
N LEU A 186 1.78 9.55 11.97
CA LEU A 186 0.49 10.16 12.33
C LEU A 186 0.28 11.51 11.64
N PHE A 187 1.32 12.33 11.54
CA PHE A 187 1.25 13.62 10.86
C PHE A 187 0.99 13.46 9.36
N ALA A 188 1.67 12.51 8.69
CA ALA A 188 1.43 12.23 7.28
C ALA A 188 -0.03 11.83 7.00
N PHE A 189 -0.60 10.96 7.84
CA PHE A 189 -2.01 10.57 7.73
C PHE A 189 -2.97 11.73 7.97
N ARG A 190 -2.71 12.58 8.98
CA ARG A 190 -3.51 13.79 9.22
C ARG A 190 -3.48 14.73 8.04
N LYS A 191 -2.29 14.95 7.46
CA LYS A 191 -2.11 15.80 6.28
C LYS A 191 -2.86 15.23 5.07
N ALA A 192 -2.74 13.95 4.80
CA ALA A 192 -3.48 13.31 3.71
C ALA A 192 -5.00 13.45 3.88
N LEU A 193 -5.53 13.20 5.09
CA LEU A 193 -6.95 13.38 5.39
C LEU A 193 -7.41 14.84 5.31
N ALA A 194 -6.54 15.83 5.60
CA ALA A 194 -6.86 17.24 5.43
C ALA A 194 -7.00 17.58 3.94
N ILE A 195 -6.04 17.17 3.12
CA ILE A 195 -6.06 17.40 1.66
C ILE A 195 -7.36 16.85 1.04
N THR A 196 -7.85 15.67 1.46
CA THR A 196 -9.09 15.10 0.88
C THR A 196 -10.35 15.94 1.13
N LYS A 197 -10.32 16.84 2.12
CA LYS A 197 -11.45 17.75 2.44
C LYS A 197 -11.41 19.06 1.64
N GLU A 198 -10.25 19.38 1.06
CA GLU A 198 -10.02 20.60 0.28
C GLU A 198 -10.28 20.38 -1.22
N ILE A 199 -10.33 19.12 -1.65
CA ILE A 199 -10.61 18.67 -3.01
C ILE A 199 -12.03 18.08 -3.10
#